data_a86a96c27c9d81d6a10daba3aa679f89
#
_entry.id   a86a96c27c9d81d6a10daba3aa679f89
#
_cell.length_a   1.000
_cell.length_b   1.000
_cell.length_c   1.000
_cell.angle_alpha   90.00
_cell.angle_beta   90.00
_cell.angle_gamma   90.00
#
_symmetry.space_group_name_H-M   'P 1'
#
loop_
_entity.id
_entity.type
_entity.pdbx_description
1 polymer ?
#
loop_
_entity_poly.entity_id
_entity_poly.type
_entity_poly.pdbx_seq_one_letter_code
_entity_poly.pdbx_strand_id
1 'polypeptide(L)'
;DTPKVDSNEVLVFVMAAGVNYNGIWAGLGEPISPFDVHKADYHIAGSDASGIVWAVGEKVNRWKVGDEVVIHCNQDDGDDEQCNGGDPMYSSSQRIWGYETPDGSFSQFTAVQSQQLMLRPKHLTWEEAACYTLTLATAYRMLFGHAPHELRPGQNVLVWGASGGLGSYAIQLINTAGANAIGVISDEDKRDFVLGLGAKGVINRKDFNCWGQMPTVNSAEFRTWMGEARKFGKAIWDILGKGVNVDMVFEHPGESTFPVSVFVVKKGGIVVICAGTTGYNLTF
;
A
#
# COMPACT_ATOMS: atom_id res chain seq x y z
N ASP A 1 28.08 -6.34 10.57
CA ASP A 1 28.38 -7.80 10.51
C ASP A 1 27.29 -8.49 9.70
N THR A 2 27.64 -9.60 9.04
CA THR A 2 26.65 -10.43 8.33
C THR A 2 25.68 -11.07 9.34
N PRO A 3 24.36 -10.99 9.16
CA PRO A 3 23.40 -11.62 10.06
C PRO A 3 23.62 -13.13 10.19
N LYS A 4 23.37 -13.67 11.38
CA LYS A 4 23.30 -15.12 11.57
C LYS A 4 21.93 -15.61 11.10
N VAL A 5 21.90 -16.82 10.61
CA VAL A 5 20.69 -17.46 10.07
C VAL A 5 20.14 -18.42 11.11
N ASP A 6 18.90 -18.22 11.51
CA ASP A 6 18.20 -19.17 12.39
C ASP A 6 17.67 -20.36 11.56
N SER A 7 17.21 -21.40 12.27
CA SER A 7 16.86 -22.69 11.64
C SER A 7 15.81 -22.57 10.52
N ASN A 8 14.88 -21.61 10.61
CA ASN A 8 13.80 -21.37 9.64
C ASN A 8 14.06 -20.18 8.72
N GLU A 9 15.24 -19.57 8.79
CA GLU A 9 15.55 -18.35 8.06
C GLU A 9 16.40 -18.62 6.82
N VAL A 10 16.44 -17.63 5.98
CA VAL A 10 17.25 -17.57 4.77
C VAL A 10 18.05 -16.27 4.78
N LEU A 11 19.36 -16.38 4.58
CA LEU A 11 20.21 -15.23 4.33
C LEU A 11 20.12 -14.88 2.86
N VAL A 12 19.74 -13.64 2.56
CA VAL A 12 19.62 -13.12 1.21
C VAL A 12 20.68 -12.05 0.97
N PHE A 13 21.45 -12.21 -0.09
CA PHE A 13 22.28 -11.14 -0.66
C PHE A 13 21.37 -10.19 -1.43
N VAL A 14 21.23 -8.96 -0.95
CA VAL A 14 20.32 -7.96 -1.52
C VAL A 14 20.91 -7.38 -2.81
N MET A 15 20.21 -7.56 -3.92
CA MET A 15 20.58 -7.01 -5.23
C MET A 15 19.96 -5.64 -5.45
N ALA A 16 18.72 -5.45 -4.99
CA ALA A 16 18.02 -4.17 -5.00
C ALA A 16 17.05 -4.10 -3.81
N ALA A 17 16.83 -2.89 -3.28
CA ALA A 17 15.89 -2.61 -2.20
C ALA A 17 14.94 -1.48 -2.62
N GLY A 18 13.63 -1.71 -2.45
CA GLY A 18 12.59 -0.74 -2.74
C GLY A 18 12.42 0.28 -1.63
N VAL A 19 12.26 1.55 -2.00
CA VAL A 19 11.96 2.63 -1.06
C VAL A 19 10.45 2.79 -0.94
N ASN A 20 9.92 2.53 0.25
CA ASN A 20 8.53 2.75 0.61
C ASN A 20 8.40 3.89 1.63
N TYR A 21 7.22 4.47 1.73
CA TYR A 21 6.96 5.58 2.65
C TYR A 21 7.14 5.17 4.12
N ASN A 22 6.89 3.91 4.46
CA ASN A 22 7.14 3.38 5.80
C ASN A 22 8.63 3.46 6.21
N GLY A 23 9.56 3.33 5.27
CA GLY A 23 10.99 3.54 5.54
C GLY A 23 11.32 4.99 5.91
N ILE A 24 10.59 5.97 5.34
CA ILE A 24 10.69 7.38 5.73
C ILE A 24 10.16 7.57 7.15
N TRP A 25 8.99 7.01 7.45
CA TRP A 25 8.41 7.04 8.80
C TRP A 25 9.33 6.39 9.85
N ALA A 26 9.92 5.26 9.51
CA ALA A 26 10.90 4.60 10.39
C ALA A 26 12.06 5.54 10.74
N GLY A 27 12.60 6.26 9.74
CA GLY A 27 13.67 7.23 9.94
C GLY A 27 13.24 8.46 10.76
N LEU A 28 11.97 8.85 10.70
CA LEU A 28 11.40 9.94 11.48
C LEU A 28 10.95 9.50 12.89
N GLY A 29 10.75 8.22 13.12
CA GLY A 29 10.14 7.68 14.34
C GLY A 29 8.64 7.92 14.44
N GLU A 30 7.94 8.04 13.31
CA GLU A 30 6.52 8.36 13.22
C GLU A 30 5.74 7.24 12.50
N PRO A 31 4.45 7.00 12.86
CA PRO A 31 3.75 7.47 14.07
C PRO A 31 4.24 6.81 15.36
N ILE A 32 5.02 5.74 15.24
CA ILE A 32 5.63 4.97 16.34
C ILE A 32 7.10 4.75 15.99
N SER A 33 7.99 5.03 16.93
CA SER A 33 9.42 4.76 16.73
C SER A 33 9.69 3.25 16.62
N PRO A 34 10.45 2.78 15.60
CA PRO A 34 10.89 1.39 15.52
C PRO A 34 11.56 0.90 16.81
N PHE A 35 12.33 1.74 17.47
CA PHE A 35 13.00 1.42 18.74
C PHE A 35 12.03 1.18 19.88
N ASP A 36 10.81 1.72 19.83
CA ASP A 36 9.77 1.42 20.83
C ASP A 36 9.14 0.04 20.59
N VAL A 37 9.23 -0.48 19.38
CA VAL A 37 8.66 -1.78 19.02
C VAL A 37 9.66 -2.90 19.29
N HIS A 38 10.84 -2.91 18.63
CA HIS A 38 11.77 -4.04 18.68
C HIS A 38 12.84 -3.95 19.78
N LYS A 39 13.01 -2.80 20.43
CA LYS A 39 13.94 -2.59 21.57
C LYS A 39 15.43 -2.85 21.29
N ALA A 40 15.83 -3.07 20.05
CA ALA A 40 17.24 -3.17 19.67
C ALA A 40 17.92 -1.81 19.72
N ASP A 41 19.24 -1.78 19.75
CA ASP A 41 20.06 -0.56 19.76
C ASP A 41 20.41 -0.05 18.36
N TYR A 42 19.92 -0.71 17.32
CA TYR A 42 20.06 -0.30 15.92
C TYR A 42 18.76 -0.56 15.16
N HIS A 43 18.64 0.06 14.00
CA HIS A 43 17.54 -0.18 13.05
C HIS A 43 18.05 -0.06 11.61
N ILE A 44 17.76 -1.08 10.80
CA ILE A 44 17.96 -1.10 9.35
C ILE A 44 16.58 -1.04 8.71
N ALA A 45 16.28 0.08 8.07
CA ALA A 45 15.00 0.27 7.39
C ALA A 45 14.92 -0.50 6.06
N GLY A 46 13.74 -0.48 5.44
CA GLY A 46 13.45 -1.09 4.14
C GLY A 46 12.68 -2.39 4.25
N SER A 47 11.53 -2.45 3.56
CA SER A 47 10.54 -3.53 3.66
C SER A 47 10.24 -4.20 2.32
N ASP A 48 11.03 -3.91 1.30
CA ASP A 48 10.97 -4.52 -0.02
C ASP A 48 12.38 -4.81 -0.52
N ALA A 49 12.60 -6.01 -1.07
CA ALA A 49 13.87 -6.35 -1.71
C ALA A 49 13.73 -7.46 -2.75
N SER A 50 14.69 -7.48 -3.66
CA SER A 50 15.01 -8.62 -4.49
C SER A 50 16.47 -9.04 -4.26
N GLY A 51 16.76 -10.33 -4.33
CA GLY A 51 18.10 -10.80 -4.04
C GLY A 51 18.33 -12.25 -4.38
N ILE A 52 19.47 -12.75 -3.95
CA ILE A 52 19.92 -14.12 -4.19
C ILE A 52 20.07 -14.81 -2.82
N VAL A 53 19.52 -16.00 -2.70
CA VAL A 53 19.69 -16.85 -1.51
C VAL A 53 21.17 -17.16 -1.33
N TRP A 54 21.76 -16.71 -0.23
CA TRP A 54 23.16 -16.88 0.10
C TRP A 54 23.43 -18.06 1.05
N ALA A 55 22.55 -18.23 2.03
CA ALA A 55 22.58 -19.36 2.94
C ALA A 55 21.15 -19.70 3.41
N VAL A 56 20.93 -20.91 3.88
CA VAL A 56 19.64 -21.41 4.38
C VAL A 56 19.80 -22.05 5.73
N GLY A 57 18.83 -21.86 6.62
CA GLY A 57 18.74 -22.55 7.90
C GLY A 57 18.45 -24.04 7.74
N GLU A 58 18.75 -24.82 8.76
CA GLU A 58 18.71 -26.31 8.72
C GLU A 58 17.31 -26.90 8.44
N LYS A 59 16.23 -26.14 8.77
CA LYS A 59 14.83 -26.57 8.56
C LYS A 59 14.25 -26.04 7.25
N VAL A 60 14.98 -25.22 6.50
CA VAL A 60 14.51 -24.67 5.24
C VAL A 60 14.65 -25.70 4.13
N ASN A 61 13.52 -26.13 3.57
CA ASN A 61 13.49 -27.13 2.48
C ASN A 61 13.05 -26.53 1.14
N ARG A 62 12.42 -25.35 1.16
CA ARG A 62 11.83 -24.70 -0.03
C ARG A 62 12.87 -23.98 -0.86
N TRP A 63 13.92 -23.48 -0.22
CA TRP A 63 14.92 -22.62 -0.84
C TRP A 63 16.30 -23.26 -0.83
N LYS A 64 17.11 -22.92 -1.81
CA LYS A 64 18.51 -23.32 -1.91
C LYS A 64 19.39 -22.14 -2.29
N VAL A 65 20.67 -22.22 -1.97
CA VAL A 65 21.68 -21.22 -2.37
C VAL A 65 21.66 -21.01 -3.89
N GLY A 66 21.62 -19.76 -4.32
CA GLY A 66 21.56 -19.35 -5.71
C GLY A 66 20.13 -19.09 -6.24
N ASP A 67 19.08 -19.39 -5.47
CA ASP A 67 17.72 -19.04 -5.88
C ASP A 67 17.56 -17.51 -5.92
N GLU A 68 16.91 -17.01 -6.96
CA GLU A 68 16.58 -15.60 -7.12
C GLU A 68 15.21 -15.33 -6.53
N VAL A 69 15.13 -14.41 -5.58
CA VAL A 69 13.94 -14.21 -4.75
C VAL A 69 13.55 -12.75 -4.63
N VAL A 70 12.29 -12.53 -4.26
CA VAL A 70 11.77 -11.27 -3.72
C VAL A 70 11.28 -11.50 -2.31
N ILE A 71 11.31 -10.47 -1.47
CA ILE A 71 11.00 -10.54 -0.05
C ILE A 71 9.71 -9.79 0.22
N HIS A 72 8.75 -10.43 0.87
CA HIS A 72 7.54 -9.81 1.41
C HIS A 72 7.77 -9.35 2.84
N CYS A 73 7.18 -8.22 3.24
CA CYS A 73 7.47 -7.59 4.52
C CYS A 73 6.79 -8.23 5.74
N ASN A 74 5.80 -9.11 5.56
CA ASN A 74 5.09 -9.69 6.69
C ASN A 74 5.93 -10.77 7.38
N GLN A 75 6.12 -10.61 8.68
CA GLN A 75 6.71 -11.63 9.57
C GLN A 75 5.71 -12.03 10.63
N ASP A 76 5.76 -13.28 11.06
CA ASP A 76 4.97 -13.83 12.17
C ASP A 76 5.71 -15.04 12.76
N ASP A 77 5.27 -15.55 13.92
CA ASP A 77 5.88 -16.72 14.56
C ASP A 77 5.28 -18.06 14.09
N GLY A 78 4.25 -18.03 13.27
CA GLY A 78 3.59 -19.22 12.72
C GLY A 78 2.76 -20.02 13.72
N ASP A 79 2.57 -19.55 14.95
CA ASP A 79 2.07 -20.39 16.05
C ASP A 79 0.55 -20.22 16.31
N ASP A 80 -0.07 -19.13 15.92
CA ASP A 80 -1.49 -18.87 16.16
C ASP A 80 -2.40 -19.36 15.00
N GLU A 81 -3.71 -19.34 15.25
CA GLU A 81 -4.72 -19.75 14.27
C GLU A 81 -4.74 -18.86 13.02
N GLN A 82 -4.33 -17.61 13.14
CA GLN A 82 -4.28 -16.67 12.02
C GLN A 82 -3.16 -17.05 11.04
N CYS A 83 -2.03 -17.51 11.54
CA CYS A 83 -0.92 -18.01 10.72
C CYS A 83 -1.22 -19.41 10.13
N ASN A 84 -2.09 -20.20 10.76
CA ASN A 84 -2.39 -21.58 10.41
C ASN A 84 -3.76 -21.77 9.71
N GLY A 85 -4.11 -20.87 8.81
CA GLY A 85 -5.31 -21.00 7.96
C GLY A 85 -6.29 -19.82 8.08
N GLY A 86 -6.01 -18.86 8.96
CA GLY A 86 -6.67 -17.56 9.01
C GLY A 86 -5.97 -16.53 8.10
N ASP A 87 -5.90 -15.31 8.56
CA ASP A 87 -5.23 -14.20 7.89
C ASP A 87 -4.04 -13.74 8.73
N PRO A 88 -2.78 -13.97 8.29
CA PRO A 88 -1.58 -13.63 9.07
C PRO A 88 -1.48 -12.15 9.47
N MET A 89 -2.17 -11.24 8.78
CA MET A 89 -2.23 -9.84 9.18
C MET A 89 -2.95 -9.61 10.52
N TYR A 90 -3.72 -10.57 10.99
CA TYR A 90 -4.42 -10.51 12.29
C TYR A 90 -3.70 -11.28 13.40
N SER A 91 -2.57 -11.91 13.09
CA SER A 91 -1.74 -12.54 14.12
C SER A 91 -1.23 -11.51 15.13
N SER A 92 -1.23 -11.87 16.41
CA SER A 92 -0.66 -11.04 17.47
C SER A 92 0.88 -10.92 17.35
N SER A 93 1.51 -11.87 16.69
CA SER A 93 2.95 -11.89 16.43
C SER A 93 3.36 -11.17 15.14
N GLN A 94 2.39 -10.74 14.32
CA GLN A 94 2.66 -10.07 13.06
C GLN A 94 3.54 -8.82 13.26
N ARG A 95 4.56 -8.69 12.42
CA ARG A 95 5.47 -7.54 12.36
C ARG A 95 5.76 -7.18 10.90
N ILE A 96 5.99 -5.91 10.67
CA ILE A 96 6.47 -5.39 9.39
C ILE A 96 8.00 -5.40 9.41
N TRP A 97 8.57 -6.30 8.62
CA TRP A 97 10.02 -6.39 8.43
C TRP A 97 10.58 -5.06 7.91
N GLY A 98 11.67 -4.57 8.54
CA GLY A 98 12.31 -3.30 8.21
C GLY A 98 11.56 -2.05 8.68
N TYR A 99 10.48 -2.23 9.49
CA TYR A 99 9.84 -1.17 10.26
C TYR A 99 9.67 -1.56 11.72
N GLU A 100 9.04 -2.70 12.00
CA GLU A 100 8.79 -3.21 13.36
C GLU A 100 9.85 -4.23 13.81
N THR A 101 10.80 -4.53 12.94
CA THR A 101 11.95 -5.41 13.20
C THR A 101 13.26 -4.62 13.11
N PRO A 102 14.34 -5.04 13.80
CA PRO A 102 15.61 -4.33 13.76
C PRO A 102 16.31 -4.41 12.41
N ASP A 103 16.07 -5.47 11.63
CA ASP A 103 16.68 -5.71 10.33
C ASP A 103 15.70 -5.42 9.20
N GLY A 104 16.23 -4.90 8.08
CA GLY A 104 15.48 -4.56 6.88
C GLY A 104 16.33 -4.70 5.62
N SER A 105 15.80 -4.17 4.50
CA SER A 105 16.41 -4.36 3.18
C SER A 105 17.57 -3.41 2.85
N PHE A 106 17.75 -2.31 3.59
CA PHE A 106 18.83 -1.34 3.28
C PHE A 106 20.19 -1.81 3.81
N SER A 107 20.54 -3.04 3.46
CA SER A 107 21.77 -3.73 3.85
C SER A 107 22.27 -4.62 2.72
N GLN A 108 23.52 -5.02 2.76
CA GLN A 108 24.07 -5.95 1.77
C GLN A 108 23.51 -7.37 1.94
N PHE A 109 23.28 -7.79 3.19
CA PHE A 109 22.69 -9.08 3.55
C PHE A 109 21.57 -8.87 4.55
N THR A 110 20.52 -9.63 4.40
CA THR A 110 19.40 -9.66 5.34
C THR A 110 18.99 -11.10 5.63
N ALA A 111 18.71 -11.41 6.91
CA ALA A 111 18.12 -12.67 7.31
C ALA A 111 16.61 -12.49 7.41
N VAL A 112 15.86 -13.37 6.77
CA VAL A 112 14.40 -13.31 6.70
C VAL A 112 13.81 -14.71 6.86
N GLN A 113 12.57 -14.78 7.32
CA GLN A 113 11.84 -16.03 7.42
C GLN A 113 11.63 -16.66 6.04
N SER A 114 11.73 -17.97 5.92
CA SER A 114 11.61 -18.67 4.64
C SER A 114 10.26 -18.47 3.94
N GLN A 115 9.18 -18.23 4.71
CA GLN A 115 7.84 -17.95 4.16
C GLN A 115 7.70 -16.53 3.55
N GLN A 116 8.58 -15.59 3.90
CA GLN A 116 8.57 -14.26 3.29
C GLN A 116 9.06 -14.25 1.83
N LEU A 117 9.70 -15.31 1.39
CA LEU A 117 10.33 -15.39 0.08
C LEU A 117 9.38 -15.90 -0.99
N MET A 118 9.47 -15.28 -2.16
CA MET A 118 8.86 -15.74 -3.41
C MET A 118 9.91 -15.73 -4.52
N LEU A 119 9.72 -16.59 -5.53
CA LEU A 119 10.60 -16.57 -6.71
C LEU A 119 10.52 -15.21 -7.41
N ARG A 120 11.67 -14.64 -7.75
CA ARG A 120 11.73 -13.43 -8.57
C ARG A 120 11.12 -13.72 -9.96
N PRO A 121 10.17 -12.90 -10.46
CA PRO A 121 9.70 -13.00 -11.83
C PRO A 121 10.85 -12.74 -12.81
N LYS A 122 11.13 -13.69 -13.67
CA LYS A 122 12.32 -13.67 -14.55
C LYS A 122 12.33 -12.54 -15.60
N HIS A 123 11.16 -11.98 -15.90
CA HIS A 123 11.03 -10.86 -16.85
C HIS A 123 11.27 -9.48 -16.22
N LEU A 124 11.37 -9.39 -14.89
CA LEU A 124 11.66 -8.16 -14.17
C LEU A 124 13.16 -8.03 -13.89
N THR A 125 13.68 -6.82 -13.93
CA THR A 125 15.02 -6.52 -13.40
C THR A 125 15.04 -6.68 -11.88
N TRP A 126 16.20 -6.55 -11.25
CA TRP A 126 16.30 -6.59 -9.78
C TRP A 126 15.58 -5.42 -9.16
N GLU A 127 15.72 -4.23 -9.73
CA GLU A 127 15.11 -2.99 -9.26
C GLU A 127 13.58 -3.04 -9.37
N GLU A 128 13.04 -3.48 -10.50
CA GLU A 128 11.62 -3.66 -10.70
C GLU A 128 11.04 -4.70 -9.73
N ALA A 129 11.78 -5.83 -9.56
CA ALA A 129 11.38 -6.88 -8.65
C ALA A 129 11.41 -6.47 -7.16
N ALA A 130 12.26 -5.50 -6.79
CA ALA A 130 12.35 -4.97 -5.44
C ALA A 130 11.25 -3.96 -5.08
N CYS A 131 10.39 -3.54 -6.02
CA CYS A 131 9.50 -2.39 -5.81
C CYS A 131 8.01 -2.75 -5.70
N TYR A 132 7.63 -4.03 -5.73
CA TYR A 132 6.21 -4.36 -5.83
C TYR A 132 5.63 -5.13 -4.66
N THR A 133 6.41 -5.90 -3.91
CA THR A 133 5.85 -6.89 -2.97
C THR A 133 4.98 -6.24 -1.89
N LEU A 134 5.42 -5.16 -1.27
CA LEU A 134 4.65 -4.44 -0.27
C LEU A 134 3.44 -3.73 -0.87
N THR A 135 3.65 -2.92 -1.90
CA THR A 135 2.60 -2.03 -2.44
C THR A 135 1.55 -2.80 -3.24
N LEU A 136 1.94 -3.83 -4.01
CA LEU A 136 0.99 -4.69 -4.72
C LEU A 136 0.15 -5.52 -3.75
N ALA A 137 0.77 -6.13 -2.72
CA ALA A 137 0.04 -6.91 -1.73
C ALA A 137 -0.95 -6.04 -0.93
N THR A 138 -0.53 -4.83 -0.55
CA THR A 138 -1.41 -3.86 0.11
C THR A 138 -2.56 -3.45 -0.79
N ALA A 139 -2.30 -3.11 -2.06
CA ALA A 139 -3.34 -2.74 -3.01
C ALA A 139 -4.33 -3.90 -3.24
N TYR A 140 -3.82 -5.12 -3.38
CA TYR A 140 -4.66 -6.32 -3.52
C TYR A 140 -5.57 -6.52 -2.31
N ARG A 141 -5.00 -6.45 -1.10
CA ARG A 141 -5.77 -6.57 0.14
C ARG A 141 -6.85 -5.51 0.28
N MET A 142 -6.53 -4.25 -0.02
CA MET A 142 -7.50 -3.15 0.04
C MET A 142 -8.68 -3.36 -0.92
N LEU A 143 -8.44 -3.93 -2.11
CA LEU A 143 -9.47 -4.12 -3.13
C LEU A 143 -10.28 -5.40 -2.91
N PHE A 144 -9.68 -6.47 -2.37
CA PHE A 144 -10.29 -7.81 -2.37
C PHE A 144 -10.38 -8.46 -0.97
N GLY A 145 -9.79 -7.87 0.06
CA GLY A 145 -9.68 -8.47 1.39
C GLY A 145 -10.82 -8.14 2.37
N HIS A 146 -11.91 -7.48 1.95
CA HIS A 146 -12.93 -6.95 2.86
C HIS A 146 -14.34 -7.46 2.54
N ALA A 147 -14.52 -8.77 2.55
CA ALA A 147 -15.84 -9.37 2.34
C ALA A 147 -16.90 -8.75 3.29
N PRO A 148 -18.11 -8.42 2.80
CA PRO A 148 -18.63 -8.61 1.44
C PRO A 148 -18.29 -7.46 0.46
N HIS A 149 -17.46 -6.51 0.84
CA HIS A 149 -17.13 -5.29 0.09
C HIS A 149 -15.89 -5.48 -0.82
N GLU A 150 -15.74 -6.65 -1.40
CA GLU A 150 -14.70 -6.93 -2.37
C GLU A 150 -15.01 -6.26 -3.70
N LEU A 151 -13.94 -5.86 -4.41
CA LEU A 151 -14.06 -5.32 -5.76
C LEU A 151 -14.67 -6.35 -6.72
N ARG A 152 -15.62 -5.92 -7.54
CA ARG A 152 -16.30 -6.74 -8.54
C ARG A 152 -16.22 -6.11 -9.93
N PRO A 153 -16.29 -6.92 -11.00
CA PRO A 153 -16.34 -6.42 -12.37
C PRO A 153 -17.46 -5.37 -12.56
N GLY A 154 -17.17 -4.33 -13.33
CA GLY A 154 -18.12 -3.25 -13.61
C GLY A 154 -18.22 -2.16 -12.54
N GLN A 155 -17.66 -2.36 -11.35
CA GLN A 155 -17.65 -1.34 -10.31
C GLN A 155 -16.72 -0.18 -10.64
N ASN A 156 -16.95 0.98 -10.02
CA ASN A 156 -16.18 2.20 -10.19
C ASN A 156 -15.39 2.49 -8.91
N VAL A 157 -14.08 2.70 -9.04
CA VAL A 157 -13.17 2.96 -7.91
C VAL A 157 -12.46 4.29 -8.10
N LEU A 158 -12.54 5.16 -7.09
CA LEU A 158 -11.69 6.36 -7.01
C LEU A 158 -10.37 5.97 -6.35
N VAL A 159 -9.24 6.29 -6.99
CA VAL A 159 -7.91 5.93 -6.52
C VAL A 159 -7.12 7.20 -6.23
N TRP A 160 -6.89 7.49 -4.95
CA TRP A 160 -6.01 8.58 -4.53
C TRP A 160 -4.54 8.27 -4.81
N GLY A 161 -3.73 9.31 -5.08
CA GLY A 161 -2.31 9.15 -5.36
C GLY A 161 -2.02 8.16 -6.49
N ALA A 162 -2.81 8.24 -7.55
CA ALA A 162 -2.89 7.27 -8.65
C ALA A 162 -1.56 6.95 -9.34
N SER A 163 -0.59 7.86 -9.31
CA SER A 163 0.75 7.69 -9.89
C SER A 163 1.81 7.17 -8.91
N GLY A 164 1.45 7.01 -7.63
CA GLY A 164 2.36 6.45 -6.61
C GLY A 164 2.37 4.93 -6.61
N GLY A 165 3.22 4.32 -5.78
CA GLY A 165 3.38 2.87 -5.69
C GLY A 165 2.07 2.12 -5.44
N LEU A 166 1.27 2.53 -4.44
CA LEU A 166 -0.03 1.92 -4.16
C LEU A 166 -1.05 2.17 -5.29
N GLY A 167 -1.18 3.43 -5.72
CA GLY A 167 -2.20 3.81 -6.70
C GLY A 167 -1.98 3.19 -8.07
N SER A 168 -0.74 3.08 -8.53
CA SER A 168 -0.41 2.47 -9.82
C SER A 168 -0.75 0.98 -9.86
N TYR A 169 -0.50 0.24 -8.79
CA TYR A 169 -0.92 -1.17 -8.70
C TYR A 169 -2.42 -1.30 -8.51
N ALA A 170 -3.05 -0.43 -7.73
CA ALA A 170 -4.51 -0.43 -7.59
C ALA A 170 -5.21 -0.28 -8.95
N ILE A 171 -4.77 0.67 -9.80
CA ILE A 171 -5.34 0.88 -11.14
C ILE A 171 -5.20 -0.37 -12.01
N GLN A 172 -4.02 -0.99 -12.03
CA GLN A 172 -3.78 -2.21 -12.82
C GLN A 172 -4.64 -3.37 -12.32
N LEU A 173 -4.76 -3.57 -11.01
CA LEU A 173 -5.62 -4.59 -10.41
C LEU A 173 -7.11 -4.34 -10.72
N ILE A 174 -7.58 -3.11 -10.61
CA ILE A 174 -8.95 -2.72 -10.92
C ILE A 174 -9.27 -3.00 -12.38
N ASN A 175 -8.38 -2.60 -13.29
CA ASN A 175 -8.53 -2.87 -14.72
C ASN A 175 -8.54 -4.37 -15.03
N THR A 176 -7.62 -5.13 -14.44
CA THR A 176 -7.54 -6.59 -14.58
C THR A 176 -8.80 -7.29 -14.07
N ALA A 177 -9.42 -6.77 -13.02
CA ALA A 177 -10.69 -7.29 -12.48
C ALA A 177 -11.91 -6.91 -13.33
N GLY A 178 -11.76 -6.17 -14.42
CA GLY A 178 -12.87 -5.71 -15.27
C GLY A 178 -13.70 -4.58 -14.62
N ALA A 179 -13.12 -3.83 -13.69
CA ALA A 179 -13.70 -2.66 -13.05
C ALA A 179 -13.12 -1.36 -13.62
N ASN A 180 -13.65 -0.20 -13.23
CA ASN A 180 -13.25 1.09 -13.75
C ASN A 180 -12.49 1.89 -12.68
N ALA A 181 -11.25 2.26 -12.93
CA ALA A 181 -10.47 3.16 -12.06
C ALA A 181 -10.58 4.61 -12.49
N ILE A 182 -10.78 5.53 -11.54
CA ILE A 182 -10.59 6.97 -11.72
C ILE A 182 -9.38 7.37 -10.89
N GLY A 183 -8.30 7.81 -11.54
CA GLY A 183 -7.09 8.22 -10.85
C GLY A 183 -7.13 9.67 -10.39
N VAL A 184 -6.76 9.94 -9.13
CA VAL A 184 -6.56 11.31 -8.64
C VAL A 184 -5.06 11.60 -8.58
N ILE A 185 -4.64 12.67 -9.26
CA ILE A 185 -3.24 13.10 -9.35
C ILE A 185 -3.03 14.48 -8.73
N SER A 186 -1.77 14.85 -8.47
CA SER A 186 -1.37 16.17 -7.98
C SER A 186 -0.72 17.06 -9.03
N ASP A 187 -0.29 16.47 -10.16
CA ASP A 187 0.38 17.18 -11.23
C ASP A 187 -0.04 16.61 -12.59
N GLU A 188 -0.23 17.50 -13.56
CA GLU A 188 -0.79 17.15 -14.87
C GLU A 188 0.14 16.24 -15.69
N ASP A 189 1.44 16.35 -15.50
CA ASP A 189 2.46 15.51 -16.14
C ASP A 189 2.31 14.00 -15.83
N LYS A 190 1.53 13.65 -14.80
CA LYS A 190 1.23 12.26 -14.39
C LYS A 190 0.04 11.67 -15.11
N ARG A 191 -0.74 12.47 -15.83
CA ARG A 191 -2.01 12.07 -16.47
C ARG A 191 -1.83 10.90 -17.44
N ASP A 192 -0.91 11.05 -18.39
CA ASP A 192 -0.71 10.07 -19.44
C ASP A 192 -0.19 8.74 -18.87
N PHE A 193 0.67 8.80 -17.85
CA PHE A 193 1.12 7.61 -17.13
C PHE A 193 -0.06 6.87 -16.50
N VAL A 194 -0.93 7.57 -15.77
CA VAL A 194 -2.08 6.97 -15.08
C VAL A 194 -3.12 6.41 -16.07
N LEU A 195 -3.36 7.12 -17.19
CA LEU A 195 -4.20 6.60 -18.27
C LEU A 195 -3.60 5.36 -18.93
N GLY A 196 -2.27 5.35 -19.12
CA GLY A 196 -1.53 4.20 -19.66
C GLY A 196 -1.60 2.95 -18.79
N LEU A 197 -1.84 3.08 -17.47
CA LEU A 197 -2.10 1.96 -16.56
C LEU A 197 -3.52 1.37 -16.69
N GLY A 198 -4.40 2.00 -17.46
CA GLY A 198 -5.77 1.56 -17.69
C GLY A 198 -6.83 2.32 -16.88
N ALA A 199 -6.51 3.48 -16.32
CA ALA A 199 -7.52 4.33 -15.70
C ALA A 199 -8.54 4.83 -16.75
N LYS A 200 -9.82 4.79 -16.41
CA LYS A 200 -10.92 5.31 -17.26
C LYS A 200 -10.89 6.83 -17.39
N GLY A 201 -10.36 7.50 -16.39
CA GLY A 201 -10.18 8.95 -16.37
C GLY A 201 -9.29 9.40 -15.23
N VAL A 202 -8.87 10.66 -15.29
CA VAL A 202 -7.94 11.24 -14.31
C VAL A 202 -8.44 12.61 -13.89
N ILE A 203 -8.43 12.88 -12.59
CA ILE A 203 -8.79 14.15 -11.97
C ILE A 203 -7.55 14.74 -11.30
N ASN A 204 -7.25 16.00 -11.62
CA ASN A 204 -6.20 16.72 -10.91
C ASN A 204 -6.78 17.39 -9.65
N ARG A 205 -6.26 17.00 -8.46
CA ARG A 205 -6.76 17.55 -7.19
C ARG A 205 -6.52 19.05 -7.04
N LYS A 206 -5.56 19.63 -7.78
CA LYS A 206 -5.26 21.07 -7.73
C LYS A 206 -6.38 21.94 -8.29
N ASP A 207 -7.32 21.37 -9.04
CA ASP A 207 -8.46 22.08 -9.59
C ASP A 207 -9.58 22.34 -8.56
N PHE A 208 -9.42 21.84 -7.32
CA PHE A 208 -10.44 21.90 -6.28
C PHE A 208 -9.83 22.36 -4.95
N ASN A 209 -10.66 22.93 -4.09
CA ASN A 209 -10.26 23.41 -2.77
C ASN A 209 -11.22 22.90 -1.67
N CYS A 210 -11.27 21.58 -1.50
CA CYS A 210 -12.08 20.90 -0.48
C CYS A 210 -11.26 19.89 0.35
N TRP A 211 -10.00 20.19 0.55
CA TRP A 211 -9.06 19.32 1.25
C TRP A 211 -8.93 19.70 2.72
N GLY A 212 -8.52 18.73 3.55
CA GLY A 212 -8.36 18.92 4.99
C GLY A 212 -9.60 18.53 5.77
N GLN A 213 -9.62 18.93 7.04
CA GLN A 213 -10.72 18.64 7.96
C GLN A 213 -12.03 19.26 7.47
N MET A 214 -13.13 18.53 7.63
CA MET A 214 -14.47 19.04 7.30
C MET A 214 -14.81 20.22 8.23
N PRO A 215 -15.20 21.39 7.70
CA PRO A 215 -15.61 22.52 8.52
C PRO A 215 -16.88 22.20 9.33
N THR A 216 -17.11 22.97 10.41
CA THR A 216 -18.31 22.82 11.24
C THR A 216 -19.57 22.93 10.40
N VAL A 217 -20.44 21.92 10.50
CA VAL A 217 -21.70 21.84 9.77
C VAL A 217 -22.53 23.12 9.97
N ASN A 218 -23.12 23.61 8.88
CA ASN A 218 -23.90 24.85 8.80
C ASN A 218 -23.09 26.17 8.88
N SER A 219 -21.77 26.12 9.01
CA SER A 219 -20.93 27.32 8.92
C SER A 219 -20.85 27.88 7.47
N ALA A 220 -20.29 29.07 7.30
CA ALA A 220 -20.02 29.64 5.98
C ALA A 220 -18.94 28.84 5.24
N GLU A 221 -17.93 28.41 5.99
CA GLU A 221 -16.83 27.58 5.51
C GLU A 221 -17.32 26.22 5.02
N PHE A 222 -18.28 25.61 5.74
CA PHE A 222 -18.91 24.35 5.32
C PHE A 222 -19.67 24.51 3.99
N ARG A 223 -20.36 25.62 3.78
CA ARG A 223 -21.05 25.88 2.50
C ARG A 223 -20.06 26.01 1.35
N THR A 224 -18.94 26.67 1.57
CA THR A 224 -17.86 26.81 0.58
C THR A 224 -17.24 25.44 0.29
N TRP A 225 -16.88 24.68 1.32
CA TRP A 225 -16.34 23.31 1.22
C TRP A 225 -17.31 22.41 0.43
N MET A 226 -18.58 22.43 0.77
CA MET A 226 -19.62 21.64 0.09
C MET A 226 -19.73 22.02 -1.39
N GLY A 227 -19.57 23.28 -1.72
CA GLY A 227 -19.53 23.75 -3.12
C GLY A 227 -18.38 23.13 -3.91
N GLU A 228 -17.19 23.11 -3.34
CA GLU A 228 -15.99 22.51 -3.94
C GLU A 228 -16.09 20.99 -4.00
N ALA A 229 -16.55 20.33 -2.93
CA ALA A 229 -16.76 18.89 -2.91
C ALA A 229 -17.77 18.42 -3.98
N ARG A 230 -18.81 19.22 -4.23
CA ARG A 230 -19.76 18.96 -5.34
C ARG A 230 -19.12 19.12 -6.72
N LYS A 231 -18.20 20.09 -6.90
CA LYS A 231 -17.45 20.22 -8.17
C LYS A 231 -16.57 18.99 -8.39
N PHE A 232 -15.91 18.50 -7.35
CA PHE A 232 -15.12 17.25 -7.42
C PHE A 232 -16.02 16.04 -7.76
N GLY A 233 -17.17 15.89 -7.10
CA GLY A 233 -18.15 14.87 -7.43
C GLY A 233 -18.68 14.98 -8.88
N LYS A 234 -18.84 16.21 -9.40
CA LYS A 234 -19.19 16.44 -10.81
C LYS A 234 -18.09 15.98 -11.76
N ALA A 235 -16.81 16.19 -11.44
CA ALA A 235 -15.71 15.68 -12.26
C ALA A 235 -15.72 14.15 -12.35
N ILE A 236 -16.12 13.44 -11.28
CA ILE A 236 -16.36 12.00 -11.33
C ILE A 236 -17.49 11.66 -12.29
N TRP A 237 -18.60 12.40 -12.25
CA TRP A 237 -19.73 12.20 -13.17
C TRP A 237 -19.41 12.52 -14.63
N ASP A 238 -18.52 13.47 -14.87
CA ASP A 238 -18.07 13.80 -16.24
C ASP A 238 -17.29 12.62 -16.86
N ILE A 239 -16.67 11.76 -16.03
CA ILE A 239 -15.97 10.54 -16.47
C ILE A 239 -16.92 9.33 -16.55
N LEU A 240 -17.77 9.12 -15.54
CA LEU A 240 -18.60 7.92 -15.40
C LEU A 240 -19.98 8.04 -16.04
N GLY A 241 -20.48 9.26 -16.15
CA GLY A 241 -21.86 9.58 -16.49
C GLY A 241 -22.60 10.27 -15.35
N LYS A 242 -23.52 11.17 -15.69
CA LYS A 242 -24.27 11.99 -14.73
C LYS A 242 -25.00 11.14 -13.69
N GLY A 243 -24.73 11.42 -12.41
CA GLY A 243 -25.36 10.74 -11.28
C GLY A 243 -24.72 9.40 -10.88
N VAL A 244 -23.66 8.98 -11.58
CA VAL A 244 -22.93 7.74 -11.26
C VAL A 244 -21.81 8.04 -10.27
N ASN A 245 -21.96 7.56 -9.05
CA ASN A 245 -20.95 7.66 -8.01
C ASN A 245 -20.03 6.43 -8.00
N VAL A 246 -18.91 6.52 -7.29
CA VAL A 246 -17.98 5.40 -7.13
C VAL A 246 -18.48 4.39 -6.10
N ASP A 247 -18.23 3.12 -6.36
CA ASP A 247 -18.57 1.99 -5.48
C ASP A 247 -17.59 1.88 -4.33
N MET A 248 -16.34 2.22 -4.60
CA MET A 248 -15.23 2.11 -3.66
C MET A 248 -14.32 3.33 -3.79
N VAL A 249 -13.74 3.76 -2.69
CA VAL A 249 -12.62 4.71 -2.67
C VAL A 249 -11.40 4.01 -2.10
N PHE A 250 -10.33 3.98 -2.89
CA PHE A 250 -9.01 3.53 -2.49
C PHE A 250 -8.25 4.71 -1.90
N GLU A 251 -8.19 4.76 -0.58
CA GLU A 251 -7.72 5.90 0.20
C GLU A 251 -6.38 5.60 0.89
N HIS A 252 -5.45 6.55 0.86
CA HIS A 252 -4.22 6.47 1.66
C HIS A 252 -3.65 7.81 2.12
N PRO A 253 -4.01 8.98 1.58
CA PRO A 253 -3.61 10.27 2.16
C PRO A 253 -4.15 10.48 3.58
N GLY A 254 -5.40 10.12 3.84
CA GLY A 254 -6.00 10.24 5.16
C GLY A 254 -6.60 11.62 5.42
N GLU A 255 -6.07 12.36 6.41
CA GLU A 255 -6.67 13.58 6.96
C GLU A 255 -7.13 14.58 5.88
N SER A 256 -6.32 14.79 4.85
CA SER A 256 -6.63 15.79 3.83
C SER A 256 -7.74 15.41 2.85
N THR A 257 -8.02 14.13 2.67
CA THR A 257 -8.93 13.66 1.59
C THR A 257 -10.10 12.84 2.08
N PHE A 258 -10.03 12.32 3.30
CA PHE A 258 -11.04 11.41 3.85
C PHE A 258 -12.47 11.98 3.86
N PRO A 259 -12.74 13.26 4.25
CA PRO A 259 -14.08 13.81 4.20
C PRO A 259 -14.69 13.82 2.80
N VAL A 260 -13.89 14.12 1.78
CA VAL A 260 -14.35 14.10 0.38
C VAL A 260 -14.53 12.67 -0.11
N SER A 261 -13.68 11.73 0.31
CA SER A 261 -13.83 10.31 0.00
C SER A 261 -15.17 9.75 0.48
N VAL A 262 -15.56 10.08 1.72
CA VAL A 262 -16.88 9.73 2.27
C VAL A 262 -18.01 10.43 1.51
N PHE A 263 -17.82 11.68 1.09
CA PHE A 263 -18.84 12.45 0.36
C PHE A 263 -19.13 11.90 -1.04
N VAL A 264 -18.12 11.40 -1.77
CA VAL A 264 -18.29 10.95 -3.17
C VAL A 264 -18.60 9.48 -3.33
N VAL A 265 -18.36 8.65 -2.31
CA VAL A 265 -18.73 7.24 -2.37
C VAL A 265 -20.25 7.09 -2.39
N LYS A 266 -20.76 6.13 -3.16
CA LYS A 266 -22.20 5.85 -3.20
C LYS A 266 -22.74 5.33 -1.87
N LYS A 267 -24.03 5.43 -1.65
CA LYS A 267 -24.69 4.77 -0.52
C LYS A 267 -24.47 3.25 -0.59
N GLY A 268 -24.00 2.67 0.51
CA GLY A 268 -23.64 1.25 0.59
C GLY A 268 -22.30 0.91 -0.09
N GLY A 269 -21.53 1.90 -0.52
CA GLY A 269 -20.15 1.74 -0.97
C GLY A 269 -19.18 1.70 0.22
N ILE A 270 -17.89 1.59 -0.09
CA ILE A 270 -16.83 1.47 0.92
C ILE A 270 -15.70 2.47 0.64
N VAL A 271 -15.16 3.06 1.70
CA VAL A 271 -13.86 3.74 1.69
C VAL A 271 -12.88 2.81 2.39
N VAL A 272 -11.91 2.27 1.65
CA VAL A 272 -10.85 1.43 2.20
C VAL A 272 -9.60 2.28 2.35
N ILE A 273 -9.08 2.36 3.57
CA ILE A 273 -7.94 3.20 3.90
C ILE A 273 -6.78 2.36 4.44
N CYS A 274 -5.58 2.68 3.98
CA CYS A 274 -4.32 2.30 4.62
C CYS A 274 -3.45 3.54 4.77
N ALA A 275 -2.48 3.49 5.67
CA ALA A 275 -1.58 4.60 5.91
C ALA A 275 -2.30 5.88 6.41
N GLY A 276 -1.74 7.04 6.16
CA GLY A 276 -2.20 8.35 6.60
C GLY A 276 -1.13 9.40 6.29
N THR A 277 -0.73 9.48 4.99
CA THR A 277 0.43 10.27 4.56
C THR A 277 0.26 11.78 4.78
N THR A 278 -0.95 12.25 5.01
CA THR A 278 -1.25 13.65 5.32
C THR A 278 -1.74 13.88 6.74
N GLY A 279 -1.81 12.83 7.55
CA GLY A 279 -2.27 12.86 8.93
C GLY A 279 -3.35 11.84 9.23
N TYR A 280 -3.60 11.64 10.54
CA TYR A 280 -4.48 10.60 11.09
C TYR A 280 -5.78 11.15 11.70
N ASN A 281 -6.00 12.47 11.72
CA ASN A 281 -7.22 13.07 12.25
C ASN A 281 -8.34 13.00 11.21
N LEU A 282 -8.98 11.84 11.11
CA LEU A 282 -10.07 11.63 10.17
C LEU A 282 -11.36 12.25 10.70
N THR A 283 -11.96 13.17 9.93
CA THR A 283 -13.27 13.78 10.22
C THR A 283 -14.27 13.43 9.13
N PHE A 284 -15.57 13.26 9.50
CA PHE A 284 -16.66 12.96 8.57
C PHE A 284 -18.04 13.29 9.19
#